data_f1158dbe6dc7ef68ca4206270b539c2c
#
_entry.id   f1158dbe6dc7ef68ca4206270b539c2c
#
_cell.length_a   1.000
_cell.length_b   1.000
_cell.length_c   1.000
_cell.angle_alpha   90.00
_cell.angle_beta   90.00
_cell.angle_gamma   90.00
#
_symmetry.space_group_name_H-M   'P 1'
#
loop_
_entity.id
_entity.type
_entity.pdbx_description
1 polymer ?
#
loop_
_entity_poly.entity_id
_entity_poly.type
_entity_poly.pdbx_seq_one_letter_code
_entity_poly.pdbx_strand_id
1 'polypeptide(L)'
;TVQTNSAGAVTNVLNEDYLDLTGQGIYVNVNDTGVDDSHAAFGRRIKGPATSDPDGHGTFVAGIIAGDGAGSGTIKTNPPPGSFKDPDFKGMAPKAKLHVLKADDDKVNNHVSDSWLQTESANYHYFKSPKQKYALISNNSWEYEEENDYTWAAASYDAATRDALPDQPGDQQVTYVFPAGNSGAGTDNGLNASPNTITAPGTAKNVITVGAIESGREIVAESYTYETNTVTETDEDGNELEKEVVTTTTNTPFAGMSDSNNEVAAFSSRGNVGIGIEGQYGRFKPDLVAPGTFII
;
A
#
# COMPACT_ATOMS: atom_id res chain seq x y z
N THR A 1 6.33 -4.71 -14.61
CA THR A 1 6.84 -3.40 -15.09
C THR A 1 6.27 -3.17 -16.49
N VAL A 2 5.53 -2.10 -16.67
CA VAL A 2 5.04 -1.68 -17.99
C VAL A 2 6.17 -0.94 -18.69
N GLN A 3 6.61 -1.41 -19.87
CA GLN A 3 7.50 -0.65 -20.73
C GLN A 3 6.74 -0.23 -21.99
N THR A 4 6.80 1.06 -22.34
CA THR A 4 6.36 1.54 -23.64
C THR A 4 7.51 1.43 -24.63
N ASN A 5 7.25 0.86 -25.79
CA ASN A 5 8.22 0.89 -26.88
C ASN A 5 8.27 2.30 -27.53
N SER A 6 9.25 2.52 -28.42
CA SER A 6 9.43 3.80 -29.14
C SER A 6 8.25 4.22 -30.02
N ALA A 7 7.23 3.40 -30.17
CA ALA A 7 5.99 3.69 -30.90
C ALA A 7 4.80 3.95 -29.96
N GLY A 8 5.03 4.05 -28.63
CA GLY A 8 3.97 4.29 -27.64
C GLY A 8 3.08 3.08 -27.37
N ALA A 9 3.36 1.92 -27.95
CA ALA A 9 2.62 0.70 -27.63
C ALA A 9 3.09 0.16 -26.28
N VAL A 10 2.15 -0.07 -25.37
CA VAL A 10 2.38 -0.79 -24.12
C VAL A 10 2.75 -2.23 -24.46
N THR A 11 4.00 -2.58 -24.31
CA THR A 11 4.42 -3.96 -24.39
C THR A 11 4.42 -4.53 -22.97
N ASN A 12 3.63 -5.58 -22.76
CA ASN A 12 3.78 -6.43 -21.60
C ASN A 12 5.17 -7.05 -21.63
N VAL A 13 6.12 -6.38 -21.00
CA VAL A 13 7.31 -7.09 -20.56
C VAL A 13 6.82 -7.87 -19.34
N LEU A 14 6.40 -9.11 -19.56
CA LEU A 14 6.44 -10.12 -18.52
C LEU A 14 7.86 -10.07 -18.01
N ASN A 15 8.05 -9.38 -16.90
CA ASN A 15 9.39 -9.17 -16.40
C ASN A 15 9.78 -10.47 -15.68
N GLU A 16 10.18 -11.47 -16.45
CA GLU A 16 10.86 -12.63 -15.92
C GLU A 16 12.25 -12.23 -15.40
N ASP A 17 12.70 -11.03 -15.73
CA ASP A 17 13.96 -10.46 -15.28
C ASP A 17 13.83 -9.76 -13.92
N TYR A 18 13.50 -10.52 -12.89
CA TYR A 18 13.75 -10.12 -11.49
C TYR A 18 15.27 -10.04 -11.20
N LEU A 19 16.12 -10.01 -12.20
CA LEU A 19 17.57 -10.19 -12.05
C LEU A 19 17.89 -11.40 -11.15
N ASP A 20 17.07 -12.45 -11.22
CA ASP A 20 17.06 -13.60 -10.29
C ASP A 20 16.85 -13.24 -8.80
N LEU A 21 16.43 -12.00 -8.50
CA LEU A 21 16.18 -11.53 -7.14
C LEU A 21 14.75 -11.84 -6.70
N THR A 22 14.49 -13.09 -6.39
CA THR A 22 13.13 -13.57 -6.01
C THR A 22 12.83 -13.46 -4.52
N GLY A 23 13.72 -12.92 -3.71
CA GLY A 23 13.60 -12.90 -2.23
C GLY A 23 13.83 -14.27 -1.57
N GLN A 24 14.36 -15.25 -2.30
CA GLN A 24 14.62 -16.57 -1.72
C GLN A 24 15.60 -16.46 -0.54
N GLY A 25 15.17 -17.01 0.60
CA GLY A 25 15.97 -16.99 1.81
C GLY A 25 15.81 -15.69 2.62
N ILE A 26 15.09 -14.71 2.13
CA ILE A 26 14.80 -13.46 2.84
C ILE A 26 13.51 -13.62 3.66
N TYR A 27 13.51 -13.04 4.86
CA TYR A 27 12.32 -12.83 5.67
C TYR A 27 11.94 -11.35 5.64
N VAL A 28 10.67 -11.09 5.41
CA VAL A 28 10.05 -9.76 5.55
C VAL A 28 9.06 -9.85 6.70
N ASN A 29 9.20 -8.96 7.66
CA ASN A 29 8.18 -8.80 8.69
C ASN A 29 7.06 -7.92 8.14
N VAL A 30 5.82 -8.31 8.36
CA VAL A 30 4.62 -7.56 7.95
C VAL A 30 3.81 -7.25 9.20
N ASN A 31 3.74 -5.99 9.55
CA ASN A 31 2.94 -5.46 10.64
C ASN A 31 1.69 -4.82 10.03
N ASP A 32 0.56 -5.51 10.10
CA ASP A 32 -0.67 -5.12 9.40
C ASP A 32 -1.90 -5.71 10.10
N THR A 33 -3.05 -5.84 9.43
CA THR A 33 -4.28 -6.43 9.98
C THR A 33 -4.20 -7.94 10.22
N GLY A 34 -3.16 -8.58 9.74
CA GLY A 34 -2.92 -10.01 9.70
C GLY A 34 -2.62 -10.47 8.28
N VAL A 35 -2.44 -11.77 8.07
CA VAL A 35 -2.36 -12.37 6.72
C VAL A 35 -3.05 -13.72 6.74
N ASP A 36 -3.97 -13.95 5.82
CA ASP A 36 -4.59 -15.27 5.62
C ASP A 36 -3.57 -16.27 5.09
N ASP A 37 -3.07 -17.15 5.95
CA ASP A 37 -2.07 -18.16 5.61
C ASP A 37 -2.63 -19.31 4.75
N SER A 38 -3.95 -19.40 4.62
CA SER A 38 -4.64 -20.34 3.74
C SER A 38 -4.70 -19.86 2.28
N HIS A 39 -4.43 -18.58 2.02
CA HIS A 39 -4.45 -18.03 0.67
C HIS A 39 -3.42 -18.70 -0.23
N ALA A 40 -3.85 -19.12 -1.41
CA ALA A 40 -3.07 -19.97 -2.33
C ALA A 40 -1.71 -19.37 -2.74
N ALA A 41 -1.62 -18.04 -2.83
CA ALA A 41 -0.42 -17.33 -3.26
C ALA A 41 0.77 -17.41 -2.30
N PHE A 42 0.58 -17.93 -1.08
CA PHE A 42 1.65 -17.94 -0.07
C PHE A 42 2.23 -19.34 0.21
N GLY A 43 1.49 -20.40 -0.07
CA GLY A 43 1.90 -21.76 0.28
C GLY A 43 2.19 -21.85 1.80
N ARG A 44 3.41 -22.30 2.15
CA ARG A 44 3.84 -22.43 3.57
C ARG A 44 4.81 -21.31 4.00
N ARG A 45 4.76 -20.15 3.33
CA ARG A 45 5.75 -19.08 3.53
C ARG A 45 5.35 -18.07 4.60
N ILE A 46 4.11 -18.14 5.11
CA ILE A 46 3.64 -17.30 6.22
C ILE A 46 4.05 -17.92 7.55
N LYS A 47 4.54 -17.08 8.45
CA LYS A 47 4.92 -17.41 9.83
C LYS A 47 4.50 -16.27 10.76
N GLY A 48 4.41 -16.55 12.04
CA GLY A 48 4.06 -15.54 13.05
C GLY A 48 2.71 -15.82 13.71
N PRO A 49 2.28 -14.97 14.63
CA PRO A 49 1.04 -15.16 15.39
C PRO A 49 -0.23 -14.70 14.65
N ALA A 50 -0.12 -13.84 13.62
CA ALA A 50 -1.26 -13.20 12.97
C ALA A 50 -1.57 -13.83 11.59
N THR A 51 -1.92 -15.13 11.59
CA THR A 51 -2.16 -15.93 10.36
C THR A 51 -3.62 -15.97 9.92
N SER A 52 -4.44 -15.04 10.39
CA SER A 52 -5.82 -14.80 9.96
C SER A 52 -6.01 -13.33 9.71
N ASP A 53 -6.76 -12.98 8.69
CA ASP A 53 -6.98 -11.60 8.27
C ASP A 53 -8.43 -11.38 7.79
N PRO A 54 -9.36 -11.11 8.72
CA PRO A 54 -10.75 -10.83 8.37
C PRO A 54 -10.94 -9.53 7.59
N ASP A 55 -10.02 -8.57 7.72
CA ASP A 55 -10.05 -7.29 7.01
C ASP A 55 -9.63 -7.44 5.54
N GLY A 56 -8.56 -8.20 5.29
CA GLY A 56 -7.98 -8.46 3.98
C GLY A 56 -6.84 -7.53 3.59
N HIS A 57 -6.64 -6.40 4.27
CA HIS A 57 -5.61 -5.43 3.93
C HIS A 57 -4.19 -6.03 4.04
N GLY A 58 -3.86 -6.65 5.16
CA GLY A 58 -2.54 -7.25 5.34
C GLY A 58 -2.28 -8.42 4.38
N THR A 59 -3.31 -9.19 4.02
CA THR A 59 -3.22 -10.24 3.00
C THR A 59 -2.90 -9.64 1.62
N PHE A 60 -3.55 -8.54 1.27
CA PHE A 60 -3.27 -7.80 0.04
C PHE A 60 -1.84 -7.27 0.01
N VAL A 61 -1.39 -6.60 1.07
CA VAL A 61 -0.02 -6.09 1.22
C VAL A 61 1.00 -7.23 1.12
N ALA A 62 0.75 -8.35 1.80
CA ALA A 62 1.58 -9.54 1.72
C ALA A 62 1.66 -10.12 0.30
N GLY A 63 0.56 -10.05 -0.45
CA GLY A 63 0.49 -10.43 -1.87
C GLY A 63 1.42 -9.60 -2.74
N ILE A 64 1.42 -8.27 -2.56
CA ILE A 64 2.33 -7.35 -3.27
C ILE A 64 3.80 -7.67 -2.94
N ILE A 65 4.11 -8.02 -1.69
CA ILE A 65 5.46 -8.36 -1.28
C ILE A 65 5.88 -9.72 -1.84
N ALA A 66 5.07 -10.76 -1.62
CA ALA A 66 5.54 -12.15 -1.75
C ALA A 66 4.52 -13.13 -2.37
N GLY A 67 3.49 -12.66 -3.03
CA GLY A 67 2.60 -13.53 -3.79
C GLY A 67 3.38 -14.33 -4.85
N ASP A 68 3.14 -15.64 -4.96
CA ASP A 68 3.85 -16.49 -5.93
C ASP A 68 3.13 -16.65 -7.27
N GLY A 69 1.96 -16.00 -7.41
CA GLY A 69 1.17 -16.04 -8.62
C GLY A 69 0.41 -17.36 -8.86
N ALA A 70 0.44 -18.30 -7.91
CA ALA A 70 -0.20 -19.62 -8.09
C ALA A 70 -1.70 -19.55 -8.40
N GLY A 71 -2.40 -18.51 -7.89
CA GLY A 71 -3.81 -18.25 -8.16
C GLY A 71 -4.11 -17.57 -9.50
N SER A 72 -3.11 -17.02 -10.19
CA SER A 72 -3.31 -16.18 -11.40
C SER A 72 -4.10 -16.88 -12.49
N GLY A 73 -3.86 -18.16 -12.69
CA GLY A 73 -4.54 -18.97 -13.71
C GLY A 73 -6.05 -19.22 -13.46
N THR A 74 -6.55 -18.95 -12.26
CA THR A 74 -7.97 -19.14 -11.90
C THR A 74 -8.83 -17.91 -12.21
N ILE A 75 -8.23 -16.73 -12.38
CA ILE A 75 -8.91 -15.44 -12.61
C ILE A 75 -9.02 -15.16 -14.13
N LYS A 76 -9.61 -16.12 -14.90
CA LYS A 76 -9.69 -15.98 -16.35
C LYS A 76 -10.98 -15.31 -16.84
N THR A 77 -12.06 -15.41 -16.08
CA THR A 77 -13.40 -15.05 -16.56
C THR A 77 -13.85 -13.66 -16.15
N ASN A 78 -13.24 -13.06 -15.14
CA ASN A 78 -13.59 -11.71 -14.69
C ASN A 78 -12.38 -11.06 -13.99
N PRO A 79 -11.31 -10.74 -14.71
CA PRO A 79 -10.15 -10.12 -14.10
C PRO A 79 -10.50 -8.71 -13.60
N PRO A 80 -9.87 -8.23 -12.54
CA PRO A 80 -10.03 -6.85 -12.10
C PRO A 80 -9.79 -5.85 -13.23
N PRO A 81 -10.47 -4.70 -13.25
CA PRO A 81 -10.25 -3.66 -14.25
C PRO A 81 -8.76 -3.30 -14.40
N GLY A 82 -8.28 -3.17 -15.62
CA GLY A 82 -6.89 -2.89 -15.93
C GLY A 82 -5.95 -4.10 -15.86
N SER A 83 -6.47 -5.31 -15.63
CA SER A 83 -5.68 -6.54 -15.75
C SER A 83 -5.34 -6.81 -17.21
N PHE A 84 -4.12 -7.32 -17.43
CA PHE A 84 -3.71 -7.80 -18.74
C PHE A 84 -4.36 -9.15 -19.09
N LYS A 85 -4.34 -9.49 -20.36
CA LYS A 85 -4.66 -10.84 -20.78
C LYS A 85 -3.61 -11.81 -20.20
N ASP A 86 -4.07 -12.89 -19.59
CA ASP A 86 -3.21 -13.88 -18.91
C ASP A 86 -2.36 -13.24 -17.78
N PRO A 87 -2.99 -12.63 -16.77
CA PRO A 87 -2.29 -11.93 -15.72
C PRO A 87 -1.44 -12.87 -14.86
N ASP A 88 -0.31 -12.37 -14.39
CA ASP A 88 0.53 -13.02 -13.40
C ASP A 88 0.64 -12.13 -12.14
N PHE A 89 -0.16 -12.44 -11.13
CA PHE A 89 -0.25 -11.69 -9.88
C PHE A 89 0.88 -12.06 -8.91
N LYS A 90 2.11 -12.02 -9.38
CA LYS A 90 3.28 -12.20 -8.53
C LYS A 90 3.65 -10.94 -7.79
N GLY A 91 3.94 -11.10 -6.51
CA GLY A 91 4.58 -10.06 -5.70
C GLY A 91 6.04 -9.80 -6.11
N MET A 92 6.62 -8.75 -5.55
CA MET A 92 7.98 -8.31 -5.92
C MET A 92 9.09 -9.26 -5.45
N ALA A 93 8.82 -10.10 -4.43
CA ALA A 93 9.73 -11.08 -3.87
C ALA A 93 9.03 -12.45 -3.69
N PRO A 94 8.62 -13.14 -4.77
CA PRO A 94 7.70 -14.27 -4.74
C PRO A 94 8.21 -15.52 -4.00
N LYS A 95 9.47 -15.55 -3.59
CA LYS A 95 10.07 -16.61 -2.77
C LYS A 95 10.45 -16.16 -1.36
N ALA A 96 10.18 -14.89 -1.01
CA ALA A 96 10.38 -14.42 0.36
C ALA A 96 9.45 -15.15 1.34
N LYS A 97 9.87 -15.22 2.59
CA LYS A 97 9.06 -15.69 3.70
C LYS A 97 8.57 -14.48 4.49
N LEU A 98 7.35 -14.54 4.98
CA LEU A 98 6.76 -13.48 5.75
C LEU A 98 6.62 -13.89 7.21
N HIS A 99 7.02 -13.00 8.12
CA HIS A 99 6.68 -13.05 9.53
C HIS A 99 5.64 -12.01 9.81
N VAL A 100 4.48 -12.42 10.32
CA VAL A 100 3.30 -11.55 10.40
C VAL A 100 2.96 -11.25 11.84
N LEU A 101 2.83 -9.97 12.13
CA LEU A 101 2.32 -9.43 13.39
C LEU A 101 1.06 -8.61 13.12
N LYS A 102 0.13 -8.63 14.04
CA LYS A 102 -1.04 -7.74 13.98
C LYS A 102 -0.69 -6.41 14.62
N ALA A 103 -0.74 -5.34 13.83
CA ALA A 103 -0.46 -3.98 14.29
C ALA A 103 -1.66 -3.33 14.96
N ASP A 104 -2.87 -3.80 14.63
CA ASP A 104 -4.11 -3.34 15.22
C ASP A 104 -4.81 -4.47 15.98
N ASP A 105 -5.35 -4.17 17.16
CA ASP A 105 -6.20 -5.08 17.91
C ASP A 105 -7.65 -4.59 17.80
N ASP A 106 -8.46 -5.27 16.99
CA ASP A 106 -9.88 -4.99 16.73
C ASP A 106 -10.76 -4.77 17.98
N LYS A 107 -10.21 -4.94 19.15
CA LYS A 107 -11.01 -4.98 20.37
C LYS A 107 -11.09 -3.66 21.14
N VAL A 108 -10.14 -2.79 20.95
CA VAL A 108 -10.15 -1.49 21.69
C VAL A 108 -9.24 -0.53 20.93
N ASN A 109 -9.59 0.44 20.23
CA ASN A 109 -8.77 1.58 19.73
C ASN A 109 -7.30 1.68 20.24
N ASN A 110 -6.66 0.54 20.47
CA ASN A 110 -5.34 0.39 21.02
C ASN A 110 -4.47 -0.25 19.95
N HIS A 111 -3.74 0.58 19.24
CA HIS A 111 -2.57 0.10 18.53
C HIS A 111 -1.68 -0.70 19.47
N VAL A 112 -1.20 -1.82 19.01
CA VAL A 112 -0.15 -2.56 19.70
C VAL A 112 1.05 -1.63 19.83
N SER A 113 1.72 -1.62 20.97
CA SER A 113 2.80 -0.65 21.20
C SER A 113 3.93 -0.80 20.17
N ASP A 114 4.45 0.34 19.70
CA ASP A 114 5.59 0.38 18.78
C ASP A 114 6.77 -0.46 19.27
N SER A 115 7.08 -0.38 20.55
CA SER A 115 8.17 -1.15 21.16
C SER A 115 7.94 -2.66 21.09
N TRP A 116 6.70 -3.11 21.18
CA TRP A 116 6.38 -4.52 21.00
C TRP A 116 6.58 -4.97 19.55
N LEU A 117 6.08 -4.19 18.57
CA LEU A 117 6.28 -4.48 17.14
C LEU A 117 7.77 -4.53 16.78
N GLN A 118 8.54 -3.56 17.27
CA GLN A 118 9.99 -3.48 17.07
C GLN A 118 10.70 -4.70 17.66
N THR A 119 10.39 -5.02 18.91
CA THR A 119 10.98 -6.15 19.65
C THR A 119 10.63 -7.49 19.00
N GLU A 120 9.38 -7.75 18.68
CA GLU A 120 8.96 -9.03 18.10
C GLU A 120 9.49 -9.22 16.68
N SER A 121 9.55 -8.16 15.88
CA SER A 121 10.21 -8.20 14.57
C SER A 121 11.66 -8.63 14.68
N ALA A 122 12.44 -7.97 15.55
CA ALA A 122 13.83 -8.27 15.77
C ALA A 122 14.05 -9.64 16.43
N ASN A 123 13.26 -9.99 17.45
CA ASN A 123 13.35 -11.30 18.13
C ASN A 123 13.13 -12.46 17.17
N TYR A 124 12.14 -12.37 16.28
CA TYR A 124 11.91 -13.43 15.32
C TYR A 124 13.13 -13.65 14.44
N HIS A 125 13.72 -12.55 14.00
CA HIS A 125 14.84 -12.60 13.06
C HIS A 125 16.13 -13.06 13.71
N TYR A 126 16.51 -12.46 14.83
CA TYR A 126 17.81 -12.71 15.47
C TYR A 126 17.85 -13.99 16.33
N PHE A 127 16.74 -14.35 16.98
CA PHE A 127 16.73 -15.45 17.95
C PHE A 127 15.96 -16.69 17.52
N LYS A 128 14.88 -16.54 16.78
CA LYS A 128 14.09 -17.70 16.31
C LYS A 128 14.64 -18.32 15.02
N SER A 129 15.50 -17.61 14.30
CA SER A 129 16.18 -18.14 13.11
C SER A 129 17.71 -17.93 13.16
N PRO A 130 18.42 -18.47 14.15
CA PRO A 130 19.83 -18.13 14.43
C PRO A 130 20.82 -18.55 13.32
N LYS A 131 20.39 -19.34 12.34
CA LYS A 131 21.25 -19.82 11.26
C LYS A 131 21.28 -18.93 10.03
N GLN A 132 20.45 -17.90 9.98
CA GLN A 132 20.28 -17.09 8.78
C GLN A 132 20.43 -15.61 9.15
N LYS A 133 21.57 -15.04 8.84
CA LYS A 133 21.83 -13.60 8.92
C LYS A 133 21.30 -12.95 7.64
N TYR A 134 20.02 -12.60 7.58
CA TYR A 134 19.45 -11.85 6.46
C TYR A 134 19.26 -10.39 6.85
N ALA A 135 19.25 -9.52 5.85
CA ALA A 135 18.79 -8.17 6.08
C ALA A 135 17.34 -8.22 6.55
N LEU A 136 17.07 -7.71 7.73
CA LEU A 136 15.74 -7.66 8.27
C LEU A 136 15.03 -6.45 7.68
N ILE A 137 13.87 -6.69 7.06
CA ILE A 137 12.97 -5.68 6.52
C ILE A 137 11.65 -5.81 7.27
N SER A 138 11.15 -4.70 7.81
CA SER A 138 9.82 -4.61 8.40
C SER A 138 8.96 -3.68 7.54
N ASN A 139 7.93 -4.24 6.91
CA ASN A 139 6.90 -3.50 6.22
C ASN A 139 5.78 -3.13 7.19
N ASN A 140 5.43 -1.86 7.20
CA ASN A 140 4.42 -1.27 8.09
C ASN A 140 3.50 -0.40 7.24
N SER A 141 2.35 -0.94 6.83
CA SER A 141 1.37 -0.23 6.00
C SER A 141 0.26 0.37 6.86
N TRP A 142 0.65 1.14 7.85
CA TRP A 142 -0.21 1.84 8.81
C TRP A 142 0.45 3.16 9.25
N GLU A 143 -0.32 4.05 9.83
CA GLU A 143 0.09 5.39 10.24
C GLU A 143 -0.68 5.86 11.49
N TYR A 144 -0.16 6.86 12.18
CA TYR A 144 -0.91 7.62 13.18
C TYR A 144 -1.53 8.82 12.49
N GLU A 145 -2.84 8.75 12.25
CA GLU A 145 -3.58 9.83 11.61
C GLU A 145 -3.38 11.17 12.34
N GLU A 146 -3.27 12.26 11.57
CA GLU A 146 -3.09 13.63 12.07
C GLU A 146 -1.74 13.92 12.79
N GLU A 147 -0.86 12.93 12.96
CA GLU A 147 0.47 13.15 13.54
C GLU A 147 1.53 13.46 12.47
N ASN A 148 1.60 14.70 12.02
CA ASN A 148 2.46 15.11 10.90
C ASN A 148 3.86 15.61 11.33
N ASP A 149 4.18 15.56 12.61
CA ASP A 149 5.45 16.00 13.16
C ASP A 149 6.38 14.83 13.50
N TYR A 150 7.60 15.17 13.92
CA TYR A 150 8.54 14.21 14.48
C TYR A 150 8.14 13.83 15.91
N THR A 151 7.29 12.82 16.03
CA THR A 151 6.70 12.37 17.29
C THR A 151 7.57 11.37 18.04
N TRP A 152 7.13 10.94 19.24
CA TRP A 152 7.77 9.87 19.98
C TRP A 152 7.81 8.56 19.21
N ALA A 153 6.76 8.24 18.43
CA ALA A 153 6.75 7.09 17.54
C ALA A 153 7.87 7.19 16.50
N ALA A 154 8.00 8.33 15.82
CA ALA A 154 9.08 8.55 14.86
C ALA A 154 10.47 8.39 15.49
N ALA A 155 10.68 8.96 16.67
CA ALA A 155 11.93 8.84 17.41
C ALA A 155 12.23 7.39 17.84
N SER A 156 11.22 6.64 18.24
CA SER A 156 11.33 5.22 18.60
C SER A 156 11.78 4.38 17.41
N TYR A 157 11.19 4.58 16.24
CA TYR A 157 11.61 3.86 15.02
C TYR A 157 12.99 4.28 14.53
N ASP A 158 13.39 5.53 14.72
CA ASP A 158 14.77 5.96 14.45
C ASP A 158 15.77 5.22 15.33
N ALA A 159 15.46 5.03 16.61
CA ALA A 159 16.28 4.24 17.52
C ALA A 159 16.30 2.75 17.11
N ALA A 160 15.14 2.17 16.82
CA ALA A 160 14.99 0.77 16.46
C ALA A 160 15.65 0.41 15.11
N THR A 161 15.75 1.36 14.17
CA THR A 161 16.51 1.16 12.93
C THR A 161 17.97 0.82 13.24
N ARG A 162 18.52 1.37 14.31
CA ARG A 162 19.87 1.12 14.75
C ARG A 162 19.97 -0.10 15.65
N ASP A 163 19.05 -0.20 16.62
CA ASP A 163 19.02 -1.28 17.59
C ASP A 163 17.59 -1.48 18.11
N ALA A 164 16.93 -2.51 17.63
CA ALA A 164 15.56 -2.83 18.02
C ALA A 164 15.46 -3.66 19.31
N LEU A 165 16.60 -4.13 19.86
CA LEU A 165 16.68 -4.92 21.08
C LEU A 165 17.75 -4.38 22.03
N PRO A 166 17.59 -3.15 22.56
CA PRO A 166 18.64 -2.46 23.30
C PRO A 166 19.08 -3.18 24.59
N ASP A 167 18.29 -4.11 25.08
CA ASP A 167 18.62 -4.95 26.24
C ASP A 167 19.44 -6.20 25.89
N GLN A 168 19.74 -6.41 24.61
CA GLN A 168 20.54 -7.52 24.14
C GLN A 168 21.94 -7.04 23.73
N PRO A 169 22.99 -7.86 23.90
CA PRO A 169 24.33 -7.48 23.44
C PRO A 169 24.42 -7.32 21.92
N GLY A 170 25.05 -6.25 21.47
CA GLY A 170 25.27 -5.93 20.06
C GLY A 170 24.09 -5.15 19.45
N ASP A 171 24.25 -4.66 18.24
CA ASP A 171 23.24 -3.87 17.53
C ASP A 171 22.34 -4.79 16.72
N GLN A 172 21.04 -4.75 16.95
CA GLN A 172 20.01 -5.49 16.21
C GLN A 172 19.27 -4.54 15.25
N GLN A 173 19.88 -4.30 14.12
CA GLN A 173 19.39 -3.37 13.10
C GLN A 173 18.19 -3.92 12.34
N VAL A 174 17.17 -3.08 12.14
CA VAL A 174 15.98 -3.38 11.33
C VAL A 174 15.75 -2.26 10.33
N THR A 175 15.49 -2.61 9.07
CA THR A 175 15.06 -1.65 8.05
C THR A 175 13.55 -1.53 8.09
N TYR A 176 13.03 -0.40 8.57
CA TYR A 176 11.60 -0.11 8.59
C TYR A 176 11.18 0.63 7.34
N VAL A 177 10.07 0.19 6.76
CA VAL A 177 9.41 0.82 5.61
C VAL A 177 8.01 1.24 6.03
N PHE A 178 7.69 2.52 5.85
CA PHE A 178 6.39 3.12 6.19
C PHE A 178 5.76 3.83 4.99
N PRO A 179 4.42 3.97 4.96
CA PRO A 179 3.77 4.82 3.98
C PRO A 179 4.03 6.30 4.28
N ALA A 180 3.89 7.12 3.27
CA ALA A 180 3.82 8.57 3.46
C ALA A 180 2.52 9.01 4.11
N GLY A 181 1.46 8.22 3.97
CA GLY A 181 0.09 8.52 4.38
C GLY A 181 -0.83 8.85 3.21
N ASN A 182 -2.11 9.04 3.51
CA ASN A 182 -3.18 9.21 2.52
C ASN A 182 -3.87 10.59 2.58
N SER A 183 -3.20 11.59 3.18
CA SER A 183 -3.76 12.92 3.46
C SER A 183 -3.31 14.01 2.46
N GLY A 184 -2.88 13.62 1.25
CA GLY A 184 -2.36 14.55 0.25
C GLY A 184 -3.38 15.55 -0.28
N ALA A 185 -4.62 15.15 -0.48
CA ALA A 185 -5.72 15.96 -1.01
C ALA A 185 -5.35 16.72 -2.30
N GLY A 186 -4.57 16.08 -3.17
CA GLY A 186 -4.19 16.64 -4.47
C GLY A 186 -5.29 16.51 -5.51
N THR A 187 -5.06 17.11 -6.67
CA THR A 187 -5.87 16.91 -7.86
C THR A 187 -5.46 15.60 -8.56
N ASP A 188 -6.25 15.17 -9.51
CA ASP A 188 -6.02 13.99 -10.31
C ASP A 188 -4.61 13.93 -10.95
N ASN A 189 -4.16 15.02 -11.49
CA ASN A 189 -2.79 15.15 -12.01
C ASN A 189 -1.71 15.43 -10.96
N GLY A 190 -1.95 15.05 -9.71
CA GLY A 190 -0.99 15.12 -8.60
C GLY A 190 -0.65 16.51 -8.09
N LEU A 191 -1.28 17.57 -8.62
CA LEU A 191 -1.01 18.95 -8.25
C LEU A 191 -1.86 19.43 -7.07
N ASN A 192 -1.53 20.60 -6.53
CA ASN A 192 -2.29 21.31 -5.50
C ASN A 192 -2.50 20.53 -4.19
N ALA A 193 -1.70 19.50 -3.95
CA ALA A 193 -1.78 18.75 -2.70
C ALA A 193 -1.29 19.58 -1.50
N SER A 194 -1.85 19.31 -0.33
CA SER A 194 -1.45 19.97 0.91
C SER A 194 -0.03 19.55 1.32
N PRO A 195 0.87 20.48 1.61
CA PRO A 195 2.20 20.17 2.13
C PRO A 195 2.12 19.72 3.59
N ASN A 196 3.21 19.10 4.10
CA ASN A 196 3.35 18.67 5.50
C ASN A 196 2.21 17.73 5.95
N THR A 197 1.87 16.76 5.10
CA THR A 197 0.82 15.78 5.39
C THR A 197 1.35 14.36 5.59
N ILE A 198 2.67 14.17 5.57
CA ILE A 198 3.27 12.88 5.92
C ILE A 198 3.05 12.61 7.40
N THR A 199 2.56 11.41 7.71
CA THR A 199 2.18 11.00 9.06
C THR A 199 3.24 10.14 9.72
N ALA A 200 3.29 10.18 11.04
CA ALA A 200 4.17 9.34 11.84
C ALA A 200 3.70 7.85 11.77
N PRO A 201 4.63 6.87 11.82
CA PRO A 201 6.08 6.98 11.93
C PRO A 201 6.85 7.30 10.64
N GLY A 202 6.15 7.50 9.49
CA GLY A 202 6.77 7.90 8.22
C GLY A 202 7.57 9.22 8.32
N THR A 203 7.30 10.04 9.33
CA THR A 203 8.06 11.25 9.64
C THR A 203 9.44 10.97 10.28
N ALA A 204 9.79 9.73 10.60
CA ALA A 204 11.09 9.38 11.16
C ALA A 204 12.25 9.62 10.18
N LYS A 205 13.46 9.81 10.69
CA LYS A 205 14.65 10.22 9.91
C LYS A 205 15.31 9.05 9.20
N ASN A 206 15.29 7.88 9.81
CA ASN A 206 16.05 6.71 9.37
C ASN A 206 15.19 5.59 8.78
N VAL A 207 13.87 5.73 8.82
CA VAL A 207 12.96 4.81 8.14
C VAL A 207 12.86 5.17 6.65
N ILE A 208 12.51 4.21 5.83
CA ILE A 208 12.18 4.44 4.41
C ILE A 208 10.70 4.79 4.33
N THR A 209 10.41 6.02 3.90
CA THR A 209 9.04 6.50 3.71
C THR A 209 8.69 6.49 2.23
N VAL A 210 7.58 5.84 1.89
CA VAL A 210 7.19 5.60 0.50
C VAL A 210 5.88 6.33 0.19
N GLY A 211 5.92 7.21 -0.79
CA GLY A 211 4.74 7.85 -1.38
C GLY A 211 4.18 7.04 -2.54
N ALA A 212 2.97 7.36 -2.96
CA ALA A 212 2.30 6.71 -4.08
C ALA A 212 2.38 7.56 -5.36
N ILE A 213 2.76 6.94 -6.47
CA ILE A 213 2.52 7.45 -7.83
C ILE A 213 1.41 6.64 -8.49
N GLU A 214 0.89 7.17 -9.55
CA GLU A 214 -0.09 6.47 -10.38
C GLU A 214 0.52 5.27 -11.10
N SER A 215 -0.37 4.35 -11.47
CA SER A 215 -0.03 3.22 -12.32
C SER A 215 -0.63 3.46 -13.70
N GLY A 216 0.15 3.97 -14.65
CA GLY A 216 -0.28 4.29 -16.01
C GLY A 216 -0.70 3.03 -16.77
N ARG A 217 -1.97 2.65 -16.59
CA ARG A 217 -2.60 1.47 -17.20
C ARG A 217 -3.79 1.83 -18.06
N GLU A 218 -4.18 3.11 -18.09
CA GLU A 218 -5.31 3.62 -18.87
C GLU A 218 -6.60 2.82 -18.63
N ILE A 219 -7.02 2.67 -17.36
CA ILE A 219 -8.19 1.86 -17.00
C ILE A 219 -9.46 2.63 -17.36
N VAL A 220 -10.05 2.32 -18.50
CA VAL A 220 -11.27 2.94 -19.02
C VAL A 220 -12.56 2.18 -18.69
N ALA A 221 -12.53 1.34 -17.65
CA ALA A 221 -13.70 0.62 -17.21
C ALA A 221 -14.82 1.58 -16.78
N GLU A 222 -15.98 1.44 -17.41
CA GLU A 222 -17.15 2.27 -17.16
C GLU A 222 -18.00 1.70 -16.02
N SER A 223 -18.57 2.58 -15.22
CA SER A 223 -19.64 2.27 -14.29
C SER A 223 -20.83 3.16 -14.58
N TYR A 224 -22.02 2.66 -14.27
CA TYR A 224 -23.26 3.36 -14.56
C TYR A 224 -24.01 3.63 -13.25
N THR A 225 -24.38 4.89 -13.04
CA THR A 225 -25.25 5.29 -11.94
C THR A 225 -26.63 5.61 -12.52
N TYR A 226 -27.67 5.06 -11.93
CA TYR A 226 -29.06 5.28 -12.33
C TYR A 226 -29.77 6.09 -11.24
N GLU A 227 -30.29 7.24 -11.61
CA GLU A 227 -31.14 8.07 -10.73
C GLU A 227 -32.55 8.08 -11.29
N THR A 228 -33.54 7.69 -10.48
CA THR A 228 -34.94 7.77 -10.83
C THR A 228 -35.53 9.00 -10.16
N ASN A 229 -36.02 9.95 -10.96
CA ASN A 229 -36.69 11.14 -10.50
C ASN A 229 -38.15 11.12 -10.97
N THR A 230 -39.06 11.50 -10.10
CA THR A 230 -40.46 11.72 -10.48
C THR A 230 -40.62 13.15 -11.00
N VAL A 231 -41.07 13.28 -12.22
CA VAL A 231 -41.37 14.58 -12.85
C VAL A 231 -42.88 14.68 -13.07
N THR A 232 -43.44 15.80 -12.68
CA THR A 232 -44.88 16.11 -12.94
C THR A 232 -45.00 16.75 -14.31
N GLU A 233 -45.72 16.12 -15.21
CA GLU A 233 -46.10 16.67 -16.51
C GLU A 233 -47.63 17.01 -16.48
N THR A 234 -48.05 18.08 -17.14
CA THR A 234 -49.46 18.43 -17.26
C THR A 234 -49.94 17.99 -18.63
N ASP A 235 -51.04 17.27 -18.68
CA ASP A 235 -51.67 16.86 -19.94
C ASP A 235 -52.44 18.02 -20.61
N GLU A 236 -52.95 17.77 -21.83
CA GLU A 236 -53.68 18.77 -22.61
C GLU A 236 -54.98 19.23 -21.93
N ASP A 237 -55.52 18.46 -21.00
CA ASP A 237 -56.73 18.74 -20.24
C ASP A 237 -56.42 19.44 -18.89
N GLY A 238 -55.13 19.69 -18.59
CA GLY A 238 -54.68 20.40 -17.37
C GLY A 238 -54.52 19.52 -16.14
N ASN A 239 -54.52 18.17 -16.30
CA ASN A 239 -54.27 17.24 -15.19
C ASN A 239 -52.77 17.00 -14.99
N GLU A 240 -52.35 16.91 -13.73
CA GLU A 240 -50.96 16.55 -13.36
C GLU A 240 -50.78 15.03 -13.48
N LEU A 241 -49.75 14.64 -14.24
CA LEU A 241 -49.32 13.25 -14.42
C LEU A 241 -47.92 13.10 -13.87
N GLU A 242 -47.72 12.18 -12.91
CA GLU A 242 -46.42 11.83 -12.43
C GLU A 242 -45.75 10.84 -13.39
N LYS A 243 -44.52 11.13 -13.78
CA LYS A 243 -43.72 10.30 -14.69
C LYS A 243 -42.35 10.05 -14.07
N GLU A 244 -41.99 8.82 -14.00
CA GLU A 244 -40.61 8.43 -13.61
C GLU A 244 -39.66 8.67 -14.78
N VAL A 245 -38.60 9.41 -14.54
CA VAL A 245 -37.53 9.65 -15.48
C VAL A 245 -36.24 9.06 -14.89
N VAL A 246 -35.65 8.10 -15.62
CA VAL A 246 -34.35 7.49 -15.24
C VAL A 246 -33.24 8.23 -15.96
N THR A 247 -32.39 8.86 -15.22
CA THR A 247 -31.16 9.47 -15.73
C THR A 247 -30.00 8.50 -15.53
N THR A 248 -29.28 8.20 -16.61
CA THR A 248 -28.09 7.33 -16.57
C THR A 248 -26.85 8.22 -16.66
N THR A 249 -25.98 8.12 -15.66
CA THR A 249 -24.66 8.76 -15.68
C THR A 249 -23.59 7.69 -15.88
N THR A 250 -22.75 7.88 -16.89
CA THR A 250 -21.59 7.02 -17.15
C THR A 250 -20.37 7.61 -16.46
N ASN A 251 -19.68 6.81 -15.66
CA ASN A 251 -18.46 7.20 -14.96
C ASN A 251 -17.31 6.27 -15.36
N THR A 252 -16.10 6.80 -15.35
CA THR A 252 -14.85 6.05 -15.52
C THR A 252 -14.00 6.18 -14.25
N PRO A 253 -14.38 5.51 -13.17
CA PRO A 253 -13.85 5.80 -11.83
C PRO A 253 -12.34 5.53 -11.66
N PHE A 254 -11.74 4.83 -12.60
CA PHE A 254 -10.32 4.48 -12.56
C PHE A 254 -9.46 5.36 -13.46
N ALA A 255 -10.06 6.09 -14.42
CA ALA A 255 -9.33 6.74 -15.50
C ALA A 255 -8.31 7.75 -14.97
N GLY A 256 -8.74 8.69 -14.14
CA GLY A 256 -7.90 9.79 -13.71
C GLY A 256 -6.72 9.40 -12.84
N MET A 257 -6.78 8.31 -12.07
CA MET A 257 -5.63 7.82 -11.32
C MET A 257 -4.93 6.61 -11.95
N SER A 258 -5.08 6.42 -13.25
CA SER A 258 -4.43 5.34 -13.99
C SER A 258 -3.89 5.77 -15.36
N ASP A 259 -3.88 7.05 -15.66
CA ASP A 259 -3.48 7.59 -16.96
C ASP A 259 -2.00 8.00 -17.04
N SER A 260 -1.29 8.03 -15.93
CA SER A 260 0.10 8.45 -15.84
C SER A 260 1.00 7.47 -15.08
N ASN A 261 2.30 7.49 -15.39
CA ASN A 261 3.34 6.83 -14.58
C ASN A 261 4.23 7.85 -13.84
N ASN A 262 3.96 9.13 -14.02
CA ASN A 262 4.82 10.22 -13.53
C ASN A 262 4.08 11.13 -12.53
N GLU A 263 2.78 10.95 -12.38
CA GLU A 263 1.97 11.75 -11.49
C GLU A 263 1.93 11.14 -10.09
N VAL A 264 1.99 11.98 -9.09
CA VAL A 264 1.86 11.53 -7.71
C VAL A 264 0.38 11.38 -7.43
N ALA A 265 -0.02 10.21 -6.94
CA ALA A 265 -1.41 9.91 -6.64
C ALA A 265 -2.04 11.00 -5.75
N ALA A 266 -3.25 11.42 -6.06
CA ALA A 266 -3.94 12.53 -5.40
C ALA A 266 -3.96 12.41 -3.87
N PHE A 267 -4.16 11.20 -3.38
CA PHE A 267 -4.22 10.90 -1.94
C PHE A 267 -2.86 10.86 -1.25
N SER A 268 -1.76 10.56 -1.98
CA SER A 268 -0.45 10.39 -1.34
C SER A 268 -0.06 11.64 -0.55
N SER A 269 0.33 11.48 0.70
CA SER A 269 0.80 12.59 1.53
C SER A 269 2.07 13.25 0.97
N ARG A 270 2.23 14.54 1.24
CA ARG A 270 3.32 15.39 0.75
C ARG A 270 4.19 15.87 1.90
N GLY A 271 5.50 15.94 1.67
CA GLY A 271 6.46 16.63 2.54
C GLY A 271 6.39 18.17 2.40
N ASN A 272 7.30 18.94 3.00
CA ASN A 272 8.38 18.45 3.84
C ASN A 272 7.92 18.27 5.29
N VAL A 273 8.66 17.48 6.08
CA VAL A 273 8.37 17.23 7.49
C VAL A 273 9.15 18.23 8.37
N GLY A 274 8.52 18.74 9.44
CA GLY A 274 9.17 19.60 10.42
C GLY A 274 9.50 21.00 9.91
N ILE A 275 8.69 21.56 9.02
CA ILE A 275 8.87 22.93 8.50
C ILE A 275 8.86 23.93 9.67
N GLY A 276 9.89 24.77 9.75
CA GLY A 276 10.05 25.77 10.82
C GLY A 276 10.62 25.20 12.13
N ILE A 277 10.63 23.89 12.32
CA ILE A 277 11.21 23.20 13.48
C ILE A 277 12.60 22.64 13.15
N GLU A 278 12.72 21.95 12.03
CA GLU A 278 13.97 21.37 11.52
C GLU A 278 14.60 22.26 10.41
N GLY A 279 14.43 23.57 10.49
CA GLY A 279 14.87 24.55 9.51
C GLY A 279 13.71 25.11 8.68
N GLN A 280 14.03 26.12 7.84
CA GLN A 280 13.02 26.85 7.06
C GLN A 280 12.17 25.93 6.17
N TYR A 281 12.76 24.90 5.62
CA TYR A 281 12.12 23.99 4.68
C TYR A 281 11.82 22.60 5.28
N GLY A 282 12.21 22.35 6.53
CA GLY A 282 12.11 21.04 7.14
C GLY A 282 12.99 19.99 6.45
N ARG A 283 12.63 18.71 6.61
CA ARG A 283 13.27 17.57 5.96
C ARG A 283 12.48 17.12 4.72
N PHE A 284 13.21 16.74 3.69
CA PHE A 284 12.59 16.12 2.52
C PHE A 284 12.11 14.70 2.84
N LYS A 285 10.83 14.47 2.64
CA LYS A 285 10.13 13.20 2.71
C LYS A 285 8.97 13.25 1.68
N PRO A 286 8.49 12.14 1.13
CA PRO A 286 8.96 10.78 1.33
C PRO A 286 10.35 10.57 0.72
N ASP A 287 11.01 9.45 1.05
CA ASP A 287 12.34 9.12 0.52
C ASP A 287 12.27 8.64 -0.93
N LEU A 288 11.19 7.98 -1.28
CA LEU A 288 10.92 7.48 -2.63
C LEU A 288 9.41 7.38 -2.88
N VAL A 289 9.05 7.10 -4.11
CA VAL A 289 7.68 6.80 -4.52
C VAL A 289 7.62 5.46 -5.25
N ALA A 290 6.47 4.82 -5.20
CA ALA A 290 6.18 3.58 -5.91
C ALA A 290 4.76 3.61 -6.49
N PRO A 291 4.45 2.82 -7.53
CA PRO A 291 3.08 2.66 -8.00
C PRO A 291 2.14 2.27 -6.85
N GLY A 292 1.07 3.02 -6.64
CA GLY A 292 0.17 2.87 -5.50
C GLY A 292 -1.31 2.99 -5.86
N THR A 293 -1.67 3.23 -7.12
CA THR A 293 -3.07 3.29 -7.55
C THR A 293 -3.49 1.99 -8.22
N PHE A 294 -4.67 1.49 -7.84
CA PHE A 294 -5.31 0.30 -8.44
C PHE A 294 -4.37 -0.91 -8.61
N ILE A 295 -3.56 -1.15 -7.61
CA ILE A 295 -2.66 -2.32 -7.58
C ILE A 295 -3.51 -3.60 -7.49
N ILE A 296 -3.15 -4.60 -8.28
CA ILE A 296 -3.88 -5.86 -8.42
C ILE A 296 -2.94 -7.02 -8.09
#